data_e0954ce757e9b393924d88f8a535080f
#
_entry.id   e0954ce757e9b393924d88f8a535080f
#
_cell.length_a   1.000
_cell.length_b   1.000
_cell.length_c   1.000
_cell.angle_alpha   90.00
_cell.angle_beta   90.00
_cell.angle_gamma   90.00
#
_symmetry.space_group_name_H-M   'P 1'
#
loop_
_entity.id
_entity.type
_entity.pdbx_description
1 polymer ?
#
loop_
_entity_poly.entity_id
_entity_poly.type
_entity_poly.pdbx_seq_one_letter_code
_entity_poly.pdbx_strand_id
1 'polypeptide(L)'
;GMVVIGSRQHPDDLYHHLLENKAWETIVDRAHDLEVPLEDESIDQSKHMLWATKRTHKWLLEQLAAAETTGGRNIFEMVYLNKAIPEGMELFTAEMIDKCLDKSRKLGDIPPGTSLIAGLDPASTGYQAAVLWAYNVKTQQVWLVDVKNDQGGGIQKAHNLMKEWYDKYWLAHWIIEENGFQR
;
A
#
# COMPACT_ATOMS: atom_id res chain seq x y z
N GLY A 1 25.38 19.20 -3.33
CA GLY A 1 25.25 17.74 -3.23
C GLY A 1 23.80 17.33 -3.33
N MET A 2 23.56 16.08 -3.63
CA MET A 2 22.21 15.48 -3.65
C MET A 2 22.12 14.49 -2.48
N VAL A 3 20.98 14.47 -1.79
CA VAL A 3 20.67 13.51 -0.74
C VAL A 3 19.39 12.80 -1.13
N VAL A 4 19.38 11.47 -1.06
CA VAL A 4 18.20 10.63 -1.32
C VAL A 4 17.90 9.86 -0.05
N ILE A 5 16.67 9.96 0.46
CA ILE A 5 16.22 9.32 1.70
C ILE A 5 14.98 8.50 1.41
N GLY A 6 14.93 7.28 1.93
CA GLY A 6 13.76 6.42 1.84
C GLY A 6 14.04 5.01 2.35
N SER A 7 13.10 4.09 2.12
CA SER A 7 13.21 2.69 2.50
C SER A 7 13.10 1.77 1.29
N ARG A 8 13.74 0.61 1.37
CA ARG A 8 13.65 -0.43 0.35
C ARG A 8 12.29 -1.09 0.37
N GLN A 9 11.72 -1.28 -0.82
CA GLN A 9 10.42 -1.94 -0.97
C GLN A 9 10.47 -3.13 -1.93
N HIS A 10 11.38 -3.09 -2.90
CA HIS A 10 11.54 -4.14 -3.90
C HIS A 10 13.03 -4.46 -4.09
N PRO A 11 13.42 -5.71 -4.41
CA PRO A 11 14.80 -6.07 -4.69
C PRO A 11 15.45 -5.19 -5.77
N ASP A 12 14.67 -4.81 -6.80
CA ASP A 12 15.11 -3.97 -7.93
C ASP A 12 14.48 -2.56 -7.85
N ASP A 13 14.58 -1.91 -6.69
CA ASP A 13 14.14 -0.53 -6.50
C ASP A 13 15.29 0.47 -6.73
N LEU A 14 14.96 1.78 -6.72
CA LEU A 14 15.96 2.85 -6.85
C LEU A 14 17.09 2.69 -5.82
N TYR A 15 16.77 2.30 -4.58
CA TYR A 15 17.77 2.18 -3.52
C TYR A 15 18.72 1.01 -3.76
N HIS A 16 18.27 -0.07 -4.42
CA HIS A 16 19.19 -1.13 -4.86
C HIS A 16 20.27 -0.57 -5.78
N HIS A 17 19.88 0.16 -6.80
CA HIS A 17 20.83 0.75 -7.76
C HIS A 17 21.75 1.80 -7.12
N LEU A 18 21.24 2.58 -6.16
CA LEU A 18 22.06 3.55 -5.42
C LEU A 18 23.07 2.88 -4.49
N LEU A 19 22.69 1.77 -3.84
CA LEU A 19 23.57 1.00 -2.95
C LEU A 19 24.72 0.33 -3.71
N GLU A 20 24.50 -0.09 -4.96
CA GLU A 20 25.52 -0.69 -5.80
C GLU A 20 26.43 0.35 -6.48
N ASN A 21 25.99 1.60 -6.56
CA ASN A 21 26.73 2.65 -7.25
C ASN A 21 27.76 3.31 -6.33
N LYS A 22 29.04 3.02 -6.56
CA LYS A 22 30.18 3.54 -5.78
C LYS A 22 30.34 5.07 -5.78
N ALA A 23 29.57 5.80 -6.60
CA ALA A 23 29.55 7.26 -6.58
C ALA A 23 28.70 7.84 -5.43
N TRP A 24 27.94 6.99 -4.72
CA TRP A 24 27.12 7.37 -3.58
C TRP A 24 27.73 6.87 -2.27
N GLU A 25 27.75 7.75 -1.28
CA GLU A 25 27.97 7.38 0.09
C GLU A 25 26.62 6.95 0.67
N THR A 26 26.56 5.74 1.26
CA THR A 26 25.31 5.14 1.68
C THR A 26 25.32 4.82 3.17
N ILE A 27 24.21 5.13 3.84
CA ILE A 27 23.94 4.74 5.23
C ILE A 27 22.64 3.94 5.20
N VAL A 28 22.67 2.76 5.79
CA VAL A 28 21.49 1.89 5.91
C VAL A 28 21.20 1.60 7.37
N ASP A 29 20.20 2.27 7.91
CA ASP A 29 19.74 2.06 9.27
C ASP A 29 18.61 1.02 9.32
N ARG A 30 18.61 0.21 10.39
CA ARG A 30 17.59 -0.80 10.69
C ARG A 30 17.20 -0.70 12.15
N ALA A 31 15.94 -0.98 12.45
CA ALA A 31 15.48 -0.96 13.83
C ALA A 31 16.18 -2.01 14.71
N HIS A 32 16.68 -3.08 14.08
CA HIS A 32 17.42 -4.17 14.74
C HIS A 32 18.46 -4.78 13.79
N ASP A 33 19.54 -5.34 14.34
CA ASP A 33 20.58 -6.02 13.56
C ASP A 33 20.03 -7.27 12.88
N LEU A 34 20.32 -7.44 11.58
CA LEU A 34 19.86 -8.60 10.81
C LEU A 34 20.51 -9.92 11.19
N GLU A 35 21.73 -9.86 11.74
CA GLU A 35 22.54 -11.03 12.07
C GLU A 35 22.14 -11.66 13.42
N VAL A 36 21.31 -10.97 14.19
CA VAL A 36 20.82 -11.43 15.49
C VAL A 36 19.34 -11.78 15.38
N PRO A 37 18.94 -13.02 15.73
CA PRO A 37 17.52 -13.38 15.71
C PRO A 37 16.72 -12.50 16.67
N LEU A 38 15.69 -11.84 16.17
CA LEU A 38 14.88 -10.89 16.93
C LEU A 38 14.16 -11.54 18.12
N GLU A 39 13.77 -12.81 17.99
CA GLU A 39 13.03 -13.58 18.99
C GLU A 39 13.93 -14.36 19.97
N ASP A 40 15.25 -14.21 19.87
CA ASP A 40 16.17 -14.91 20.78
C ASP A 40 16.28 -14.18 22.12
N GLU A 41 15.56 -14.67 23.12
CA GLU A 41 15.53 -14.13 24.47
C GLU A 41 16.81 -14.40 25.27
N SER A 42 17.73 -15.24 24.77
CA SER A 42 19.03 -15.49 25.43
C SER A 42 20.05 -14.37 25.26
N ILE A 43 19.77 -13.45 24.33
CA ILE A 43 20.63 -12.34 23.95
C ILE A 43 20.09 -11.04 24.55
N ASP A 44 21.01 -10.15 24.99
CA ASP A 44 20.62 -8.78 25.37
C ASP A 44 20.28 -7.97 24.13
N GLN A 45 19.04 -8.08 23.70
CA GLN A 45 18.50 -7.46 22.48
C GLN A 45 18.64 -5.93 22.46
N SER A 46 18.74 -5.29 23.62
CA SER A 46 18.88 -3.83 23.69
C SER A 46 20.14 -3.30 23.00
N LYS A 47 21.19 -4.12 22.90
CA LYS A 47 22.45 -3.78 22.24
C LYS A 47 22.38 -3.85 20.72
N HIS A 48 21.37 -4.52 20.19
CA HIS A 48 21.14 -4.75 18.77
C HIS A 48 20.03 -3.85 18.19
N MET A 49 19.48 -2.98 19.04
CA MET A 49 18.46 -2.01 18.64
C MET A 49 19.09 -0.68 18.22
N LEU A 50 18.72 -0.13 17.09
CA LEU A 50 19.15 1.19 16.64
C LEU A 50 18.83 2.29 17.68
N TRP A 51 17.70 2.16 18.37
CA TRP A 51 17.20 3.21 19.26
C TRP A 51 16.51 2.65 20.52
N ALA A 52 17.22 1.78 21.23
CA ALA A 52 16.70 1.03 22.39
C ALA A 52 16.05 1.90 23.48
N THR A 53 16.54 3.14 23.68
CA THR A 53 16.00 4.07 24.68
C THR A 53 14.64 4.63 24.33
N LYS A 54 14.28 4.67 23.05
CA LYS A 54 13.02 5.26 22.56
C LYS A 54 12.03 4.21 22.03
N ARG A 55 12.57 3.14 21.45
CA ARG A 55 11.82 2.00 20.92
C ARG A 55 12.44 0.73 21.44
N THR A 56 11.80 0.12 22.43
CA THR A 56 12.31 -1.09 23.08
C THR A 56 12.17 -2.32 22.19
N HIS A 57 12.96 -3.35 22.46
CA HIS A 57 12.81 -4.65 21.81
C HIS A 57 11.37 -5.20 21.94
N LYS A 58 10.76 -5.11 23.14
CA LYS A 58 9.34 -5.48 23.33
C LYS A 58 8.41 -4.76 22.37
N TRP A 59 8.57 -3.45 22.19
CA TRP A 59 7.78 -2.68 21.21
C TRP A 59 7.98 -3.22 19.80
N LEU A 60 9.20 -3.58 19.42
CA LEU A 60 9.48 -4.12 18.09
C LEU A 60 8.81 -5.49 17.86
N LEU A 61 8.80 -6.37 18.88
CA LEU A 61 8.06 -7.63 18.84
C LEU A 61 6.54 -7.42 18.73
N GLU A 62 5.99 -6.40 19.38
CA GLU A 62 4.57 -6.03 19.23
C GLU A 62 4.25 -5.60 17.79
N GLN A 63 5.18 -4.88 17.12
CA GLN A 63 5.02 -4.53 15.70
C GLN A 63 5.11 -5.76 14.79
N LEU A 64 5.99 -6.71 15.09
CA LEU A 64 6.09 -7.97 14.36
C LEU A 64 4.78 -8.76 14.47
N ALA A 65 4.25 -8.95 15.68
CA ALA A 65 3.00 -9.65 15.91
C ALA A 65 1.81 -8.98 15.20
N ALA A 66 1.75 -7.64 15.20
CA ALA A 66 0.74 -6.89 14.48
C ALA A 66 0.85 -7.09 12.95
N ALA A 67 2.08 -7.07 12.40
CA ALA A 67 2.31 -7.29 10.99
C ALA A 67 1.92 -8.72 10.56
N GLU A 68 2.22 -9.73 11.35
CA GLU A 68 1.87 -11.13 11.06
C GLU A 68 0.35 -11.35 10.95
N THR A 69 -0.45 -10.54 11.64
CA THR A 69 -1.91 -10.60 11.55
C THR A 69 -2.49 -9.86 10.34
N THR A 70 -1.76 -8.93 9.75
CA THR A 70 -2.30 -8.02 8.71
C THR A 70 -1.65 -8.17 7.34
N GLY A 71 -0.35 -8.40 7.27
CA GLY A 71 0.37 -8.42 5.98
C GLY A 71 1.55 -9.38 5.93
N GLY A 72 1.77 -10.09 7.05
CA GLY A 72 2.87 -11.04 7.18
C GLY A 72 4.20 -10.40 7.56
N ARG A 73 5.13 -11.26 7.96
CA ARG A 73 6.48 -10.90 8.42
C ARG A 73 7.27 -10.07 7.40
N ASN A 74 7.05 -10.28 6.12
CA ASN A 74 7.74 -9.55 5.06
C ASN A 74 7.49 -8.04 5.13
N ILE A 75 6.27 -7.62 5.48
CA ILE A 75 5.93 -6.20 5.66
C ILE A 75 6.71 -5.62 6.84
N PHE A 76 6.78 -6.35 7.94
CA PHE A 76 7.59 -5.95 9.09
C PHE A 76 9.08 -5.79 8.71
N GLU A 77 9.66 -6.77 8.03
CA GLU A 77 11.06 -6.75 7.60
C GLU A 77 11.36 -5.56 6.67
N MET A 78 10.44 -5.27 5.75
CA MET A 78 10.56 -4.12 4.87
C MET A 78 10.53 -2.79 5.64
N VAL A 79 9.56 -2.62 6.53
CA VAL A 79 9.32 -1.34 7.23
C VAL A 79 10.36 -1.08 8.32
N TYR A 80 10.68 -2.09 9.13
CA TYR A 80 11.52 -1.91 10.32
C TYR A 80 12.97 -2.34 10.12
N LEU A 81 13.21 -3.33 9.25
CA LEU A 81 14.55 -3.85 9.02
C LEU A 81 15.16 -3.35 7.69
N ASN A 82 14.44 -2.50 6.96
CA ASN A 82 14.87 -1.95 5.67
C ASN A 82 15.34 -3.05 4.70
N LYS A 83 14.62 -4.18 4.71
CA LYS A 83 14.91 -5.37 3.92
C LYS A 83 13.88 -5.48 2.80
N ALA A 84 14.34 -5.49 1.56
CA ALA A 84 13.44 -5.66 0.42
C ALA A 84 12.72 -7.01 0.49
N ILE A 85 11.44 -7.04 0.11
CA ILE A 85 10.68 -8.29 0.03
C ILE A 85 11.28 -9.11 -1.13
N PRO A 86 11.70 -10.37 -0.89
CA PRO A 86 12.22 -11.23 -1.95
C PRO A 86 11.20 -11.41 -3.08
N GLU A 87 11.68 -11.51 -4.30
CA GLU A 87 10.84 -11.80 -5.47
C GLU A 87 10.06 -13.12 -5.25
N GLY A 88 8.76 -13.11 -5.56
CA GLY A 88 7.87 -14.26 -5.36
C GLY A 88 7.27 -14.37 -3.95
N MET A 89 7.62 -13.45 -3.04
CA MET A 89 7.01 -13.35 -1.70
C MET A 89 6.04 -12.14 -1.58
N GLU A 90 5.66 -11.57 -2.71
CA GLU A 90 4.66 -10.50 -2.74
C GLU A 90 3.30 -11.03 -2.24
N LEU A 91 2.56 -10.18 -1.51
CA LEU A 91 1.21 -10.52 -1.04
C LEU A 91 0.26 -10.83 -2.21
N PHE A 92 0.46 -10.12 -3.33
CA PHE A 92 -0.26 -10.33 -4.59
C PHE A 92 0.75 -10.58 -5.70
N THR A 93 0.88 -11.85 -6.11
CA THR A 93 1.77 -12.23 -7.21
C THR A 93 1.17 -11.82 -8.56
N ALA A 94 2.02 -11.65 -9.58
CA ALA A 94 1.57 -11.37 -10.94
C ALA A 94 0.56 -12.43 -11.43
N GLU A 95 0.77 -13.71 -11.08
CA GLU A 95 -0.15 -14.80 -11.43
C GLU A 95 -1.53 -14.65 -10.76
N MET A 96 -1.58 -14.18 -9.50
CA MET A 96 -2.85 -13.89 -8.80
C MET A 96 -3.59 -12.74 -9.49
N ILE A 97 -2.85 -11.68 -9.86
CA ILE A 97 -3.43 -10.53 -10.58
C ILE A 97 -3.96 -10.98 -11.94
N ASP A 98 -3.19 -11.75 -12.71
CA ASP A 98 -3.61 -12.26 -14.02
C ASP A 98 -4.86 -13.14 -13.94
N LYS A 99 -5.02 -13.94 -12.90
CA LYS A 99 -6.23 -14.73 -12.65
C LYS A 99 -7.46 -13.88 -12.36
N CYS A 100 -7.29 -12.64 -11.89
CA CYS A 100 -8.37 -11.70 -11.65
C CYS A 100 -8.76 -10.91 -12.91
N LEU A 101 -7.99 -11.01 -13.99
CA LEU A 101 -8.24 -10.28 -15.22
C LEU A 101 -9.21 -11.02 -16.13
N ASP A 102 -10.41 -10.50 -16.30
CA ASP A 102 -11.37 -10.96 -17.31
C ASP A 102 -11.27 -10.08 -18.57
N LYS A 103 -10.52 -10.57 -19.57
CA LYS A 103 -10.27 -9.85 -20.82
C LYS A 103 -11.52 -9.70 -21.71
N SER A 104 -12.62 -10.38 -21.40
CA SER A 104 -13.88 -10.25 -22.12
C SER A 104 -14.70 -9.03 -21.68
N ARG A 105 -14.40 -8.46 -20.51
CA ARG A 105 -15.13 -7.32 -19.92
C ARG A 105 -14.51 -5.99 -20.32
N LYS A 106 -15.35 -4.96 -20.34
CA LYS A 106 -14.94 -3.56 -20.56
C LYS A 106 -15.25 -2.72 -19.33
N LEU A 107 -14.51 -1.64 -19.17
CA LEU A 107 -14.84 -0.63 -18.16
C LEU A 107 -16.25 -0.09 -18.40
N GLY A 108 -17.03 -0.02 -17.33
CA GLY A 108 -18.42 0.35 -17.36
C GLY A 108 -19.42 -0.81 -17.41
N ASP A 109 -18.95 -2.04 -17.63
CA ASP A 109 -19.81 -3.23 -17.61
C ASP A 109 -20.20 -3.60 -16.19
N ILE A 110 -21.50 -3.58 -15.90
CA ILE A 110 -22.06 -3.92 -14.58
C ILE A 110 -22.61 -5.35 -14.64
N PRO A 111 -22.06 -6.30 -13.87
CA PRO A 111 -22.62 -7.64 -13.80
C PRO A 111 -24.03 -7.66 -13.23
N PRO A 112 -24.94 -8.48 -13.77
CA PRO A 112 -26.32 -8.53 -13.27
C PRO A 112 -26.38 -9.02 -11.81
N GLY A 113 -27.32 -8.47 -11.05
CA GLY A 113 -27.55 -8.87 -9.66
C GLY A 113 -26.48 -8.38 -8.68
N THR A 114 -25.76 -7.31 -9.03
CA THR A 114 -24.75 -6.69 -8.17
C THR A 114 -25.25 -5.36 -7.60
N SER A 115 -24.64 -4.97 -6.47
CA SER A 115 -24.74 -3.62 -5.91
C SER A 115 -23.49 -2.84 -6.22
N LEU A 116 -23.61 -1.53 -6.42
CA LEU A 116 -22.48 -0.65 -6.72
C LEU A 116 -22.05 0.12 -5.49
N ILE A 117 -20.73 0.26 -5.34
CA ILE A 117 -20.11 1.11 -4.33
C ILE A 117 -18.87 1.79 -4.93
N ALA A 118 -18.69 3.07 -4.66
CA ALA A 118 -17.49 3.79 -5.07
C ALA A 118 -16.65 4.23 -3.88
N GLY A 119 -15.33 4.20 -4.05
CA GLY A 119 -14.35 4.84 -3.20
C GLY A 119 -13.78 6.07 -3.89
N LEU A 120 -13.55 7.15 -3.14
CA LEU A 120 -12.91 8.37 -3.60
C LEU A 120 -11.83 8.78 -2.61
N ASP A 121 -10.61 8.89 -3.10
CA ASP A 121 -9.49 9.55 -2.44
C ASP A 121 -9.32 10.93 -3.08
N PRO A 122 -9.85 11.98 -2.44
CA PRO A 122 -9.81 13.32 -2.99
C PRO A 122 -8.46 13.98 -2.68
N ALA A 123 -7.89 14.70 -3.63
CA ALA A 123 -6.68 15.47 -3.44
C ALA A 123 -6.89 16.94 -3.79
N SER A 124 -6.39 17.84 -2.93
CA SER A 124 -6.34 19.28 -3.22
C SER A 124 -5.22 19.62 -4.22
N THR A 125 -4.10 18.92 -4.09
CA THR A 125 -2.94 18.96 -4.98
C THR A 125 -2.49 17.53 -5.25
N GLY A 126 -1.93 17.24 -6.42
CA GLY A 126 -1.53 15.89 -6.79
C GLY A 126 -2.63 15.14 -7.55
N TYR A 127 -2.76 13.85 -7.31
CA TYR A 127 -3.73 12.99 -7.99
C TYR A 127 -4.90 12.65 -7.08
N GLN A 128 -6.10 12.84 -7.60
CA GLN A 128 -7.32 12.31 -7.00
C GLN A 128 -7.66 11.00 -7.68
N ALA A 129 -8.03 9.99 -6.91
CA ALA A 129 -8.39 8.67 -7.41
C ALA A 129 -9.80 8.26 -7.00
N ALA A 130 -10.51 7.62 -7.90
CA ALA A 130 -11.80 6.99 -7.61
C ALA A 130 -11.89 5.62 -8.23
N VAL A 131 -12.53 4.70 -7.53
CA VAL A 131 -12.80 3.34 -8.00
C VAL A 131 -14.26 3.00 -7.81
N LEU A 132 -14.86 2.36 -8.82
CA LEU A 132 -16.23 1.86 -8.78
C LEU A 132 -16.21 0.34 -8.79
N TRP A 133 -16.80 -0.26 -7.76
CA TRP A 133 -16.92 -1.69 -7.61
C TRP A 133 -18.37 -2.15 -7.75
N ALA A 134 -18.56 -3.31 -8.39
CA ALA A 134 -19.80 -4.07 -8.32
C ALA A 134 -19.60 -5.27 -7.39
N TYR A 135 -20.52 -5.49 -6.48
CA TYR A 135 -20.46 -6.58 -5.50
C TYR A 135 -21.74 -7.43 -5.56
N ASN A 136 -21.57 -8.74 -5.63
CA ASN A 136 -22.67 -9.70 -5.52
C ASN A 136 -22.69 -10.31 -4.12
N VAL A 137 -23.71 -9.98 -3.34
CA VAL A 137 -23.86 -10.43 -1.95
C VAL A 137 -23.96 -11.96 -1.85
N LYS A 138 -24.57 -12.63 -2.84
CA LYS A 138 -24.80 -14.08 -2.79
C LYS A 138 -23.54 -14.87 -3.12
N THR A 139 -22.78 -14.44 -4.12
CA THR A 139 -21.56 -15.14 -4.58
C THR A 139 -20.30 -14.59 -3.93
N GLN A 140 -20.39 -13.46 -3.24
CA GLN A 140 -19.26 -12.71 -2.66
C GLN A 140 -18.20 -12.28 -3.68
N GLN A 141 -18.58 -12.25 -4.95
CA GLN A 141 -17.69 -11.79 -6.00
C GLN A 141 -17.71 -10.27 -6.11
N VAL A 142 -16.56 -9.72 -6.44
CA VAL A 142 -16.32 -8.28 -6.62
C VAL A 142 -15.73 -8.04 -8.00
N TRP A 143 -16.19 -7.02 -8.70
CA TRP A 143 -15.68 -6.62 -10.00
C TRP A 143 -15.34 -5.14 -9.99
N LEU A 144 -14.20 -4.78 -10.57
CA LEU A 144 -13.89 -3.41 -10.92
C LEU A 144 -14.75 -3.01 -12.12
N VAL A 145 -15.55 -1.96 -11.96
CA VAL A 145 -16.45 -1.44 -13.00
C VAL A 145 -15.84 -0.23 -13.69
N ASP A 146 -15.34 0.73 -12.92
CA ASP A 146 -14.71 1.93 -13.47
C ASP A 146 -13.60 2.44 -12.54
N VAL A 147 -12.67 3.21 -13.10
CA VAL A 147 -11.58 3.83 -12.38
C VAL A 147 -11.26 5.19 -12.97
N LYS A 148 -11.00 6.16 -12.12
CA LYS A 148 -10.52 7.50 -12.49
C LYS A 148 -9.28 7.83 -11.67
N ASN A 149 -8.28 8.38 -12.33
CA ASN A 149 -7.09 8.92 -11.70
C ASN A 149 -6.71 10.22 -12.40
N ASP A 150 -7.05 11.33 -11.79
CA ASP A 150 -6.92 12.66 -12.38
C ASP A 150 -5.94 13.53 -11.62
N GLN A 151 -5.04 14.20 -12.32
CA GLN A 151 -4.14 15.19 -11.74
C GLN A 151 -4.87 16.52 -11.48
N GLY A 152 -4.52 17.14 -10.36
CA GLY A 152 -5.14 18.39 -9.92
C GLY A 152 -6.57 18.11 -9.45
N GLY A 153 -6.83 18.33 -8.21
CA GLY A 153 -8.06 17.95 -7.59
C GLY A 153 -8.95 19.13 -7.23
N GLY A 154 -9.19 19.18 -5.95
CA GLY A 154 -10.09 20.13 -5.34
C GLY A 154 -11.54 19.62 -5.32
N ILE A 155 -12.27 20.18 -4.39
CA ILE A 155 -13.66 19.80 -4.08
C ILE A 155 -14.55 19.82 -5.34
N GLN A 156 -14.36 20.81 -6.23
CA GLN A 156 -15.19 20.92 -7.41
C GLN A 156 -15.01 19.77 -8.39
N LYS A 157 -13.77 19.28 -8.53
CA LYS A 157 -13.47 18.16 -9.43
C LYS A 157 -14.01 16.84 -8.85
N ALA A 158 -13.86 16.63 -7.54
CA ALA A 158 -14.47 15.51 -6.83
C ALA A 158 -16.01 15.51 -7.00
N HIS A 159 -16.65 16.66 -6.78
CA HIS A 159 -18.09 16.80 -6.95
C HIS A 159 -18.53 16.51 -8.39
N ASN A 160 -17.82 17.02 -9.39
CA ASN A 160 -18.13 16.75 -10.79
C ASN A 160 -18.03 15.27 -11.15
N LEU A 161 -17.01 14.58 -10.65
CA LEU A 161 -16.86 13.13 -10.82
C LEU A 161 -17.99 12.35 -10.15
N MET A 162 -18.35 12.72 -8.92
CA MET A 162 -19.48 12.08 -8.23
C MET A 162 -20.78 12.25 -9.00
N LYS A 163 -21.01 13.44 -9.55
CA LYS A 163 -22.19 13.71 -10.40
C LYS A 163 -22.15 12.90 -11.70
N GLU A 164 -21.00 12.86 -12.41
CA GLU A 164 -20.81 12.04 -13.61
C GLU A 164 -21.16 10.57 -13.34
N TRP A 165 -20.65 10.00 -12.25
CA TRP A 165 -20.93 8.60 -11.92
C TRP A 165 -22.34 8.37 -11.39
N TYR A 166 -22.93 9.34 -10.69
CA TYR A 166 -24.35 9.28 -10.34
C TYR A 166 -25.22 9.19 -11.60
N ASP A 167 -25.00 10.09 -12.56
CA ASP A 167 -25.78 10.14 -13.80
C ASP A 167 -25.57 8.88 -14.66
N LYS A 168 -24.34 8.35 -14.71
CA LYS A 168 -23.97 7.20 -15.54
C LYS A 168 -24.38 5.85 -14.94
N TYR A 169 -24.23 5.69 -13.62
CA TYR A 169 -24.36 4.41 -12.94
C TYR A 169 -25.49 4.36 -11.92
N TRP A 170 -26.21 5.45 -11.71
CA TRP A 170 -27.20 5.60 -10.63
C TRP A 170 -26.60 5.31 -9.25
N LEU A 171 -25.35 5.72 -9.06
CA LEU A 171 -24.57 5.44 -7.89
C LEU A 171 -24.95 6.34 -6.71
N ALA A 172 -25.52 5.75 -5.66
CA ALA A 172 -25.96 6.48 -4.47
C ALA A 172 -24.98 6.40 -3.28
N HIS A 173 -24.04 5.45 -3.31
CA HIS A 173 -23.15 5.20 -2.17
C HIS A 173 -21.69 5.46 -2.52
N TRP A 174 -21.08 6.35 -1.72
CA TRP A 174 -19.67 6.70 -1.82
C TRP A 174 -19.00 6.51 -0.48
N ILE A 175 -17.76 5.99 -0.49
CA ILE A 175 -16.82 6.02 0.62
C ILE A 175 -15.77 7.05 0.24
N ILE A 176 -15.62 8.09 1.04
CA ILE A 176 -14.71 9.21 0.75
C ILE A 176 -13.68 9.27 1.86
N GLU A 177 -12.39 9.33 1.49
CA GLU A 177 -11.34 9.55 2.47
C GLU A 177 -11.41 10.99 3.03
N GLU A 178 -11.49 11.11 4.36
CA GLU A 178 -11.71 12.39 5.04
C GLU A 178 -10.41 13.22 5.19
N ASN A 179 -9.25 12.57 5.18
CA ASN A 179 -7.98 13.20 5.56
C ASN A 179 -7.45 14.24 4.56
N GLY A 180 -7.96 14.29 3.33
CA GLY A 180 -7.43 15.14 2.25
C GLY A 180 -7.90 16.60 2.25
N PHE A 181 -9.00 16.93 2.91
CA PHE A 181 -9.65 18.25 2.79
C PHE A 181 -9.67 19.11 4.07
N GLN A 182 -9.03 18.67 5.14
CA GLN A 182 -9.07 19.37 6.44
C GLN A 182 -8.03 20.50 6.59
N ARG A 183 -7.40 20.99 5.52
CA ARG A 183 -6.46 22.13 5.63
C ARG A 183 -6.64 23.13 4.50
#